data_1eafc0e8a9982576835dc7d589774e01
#
_entry.id   1eafc0e8a9982576835dc7d589774e01
#
_cell.length_a   1.000
_cell.length_b   1.000
_cell.length_c   1.000
_cell.angle_alpha   90.00
_cell.angle_beta   90.00
_cell.angle_gamma   90.00
#
_symmetry.space_group_name_H-M   'P 1'
#
loop_
_entity.id
_entity.type
_entity.pdbx_description
1 polymer ?
#
loop_
_entity_poly.entity_id
_entity_poly.type
_entity_poly.pdbx_seq_one_letter_code
_entity_poly.pdbx_strand_id
1 'polypeptide(L)'
;MKKYYLCLVKGEVKKKTVGKAWLLKDQKKNQVQVYSQPVSGAALIETAYEPLWSDGAQTLLKVDLITGKSHQIRCHLASLGYPLAGDEKYGDERWNREWKKKTGLSRQFLHAWEICFPQEEDCLKALSKKTVQAPLPEDLKKVLESIGVKLRA
;
A
#
# COMPACT_ATOMS: atom_id res chain seq x y z
N MET A 1 -0.64 -11.39 14.92
CA MET A 1 -0.93 -11.58 13.49
C MET A 1 -0.51 -10.34 12.72
N LYS A 2 0.27 -10.52 11.68
CA LYS A 2 0.69 -9.42 10.81
C LYS A 2 0.04 -9.53 9.45
N LYS A 3 -0.41 -8.40 8.91
CA LYS A 3 -0.96 -8.28 7.58
C LYS A 3 -0.05 -7.44 6.71
N TYR A 4 0.26 -7.95 5.55
CA TYR A 4 1.05 -7.21 4.56
C TYR A 4 0.23 -6.93 3.32
N TYR A 5 0.46 -5.76 2.77
CA TYR A 5 -0.21 -5.32 1.54
C TYR A 5 0.81 -5.14 0.44
N LEU A 6 0.36 -5.35 -0.80
CA LEU A 6 1.13 -4.97 -1.98
C LEU A 6 0.53 -3.72 -2.56
N CYS A 7 1.38 -2.77 -2.94
CA CYS A 7 0.95 -1.61 -3.71
C CYS A 7 2.01 -1.20 -4.71
N LEU A 8 1.58 -0.64 -5.82
CA LEU A 8 2.47 -0.07 -6.83
C LEU A 8 2.37 1.44 -6.72
N VAL A 9 3.51 2.09 -6.50
CA VAL A 9 3.56 3.55 -6.29
C VAL A 9 4.41 4.21 -7.35
N LYS A 10 4.15 5.50 -7.59
CA LYS A 10 4.94 6.35 -8.45
C LYS A 10 6.22 6.75 -7.73
N GLY A 11 7.34 6.75 -8.44
CA GLY A 11 8.62 7.13 -7.89
C GLY A 11 9.45 5.95 -7.41
N GLU A 12 10.68 6.24 -7.03
CA GLU A 12 11.62 5.24 -6.57
C GLU A 12 11.75 5.26 -5.05
N VAL A 13 11.38 4.15 -4.42
CA VAL A 13 11.60 3.92 -2.99
C VAL A 13 12.82 3.02 -2.89
N LYS A 14 13.90 3.53 -2.28
CA LYS A 14 15.20 2.84 -2.28
C LYS A 14 15.41 1.88 -1.13
N LYS A 15 14.77 2.12 0.01
CA LYS A 15 15.00 1.29 1.20
C LYS A 15 13.76 1.17 2.06
N LYS A 16 13.76 0.12 2.88
CA LYS A 16 12.73 -0.11 3.90
C LYS A 16 12.65 1.08 4.84
N THR A 17 11.45 1.56 5.08
CA THR A 17 11.20 2.78 5.86
C THR A 17 9.99 2.60 6.76
N VAL A 18 10.04 3.20 7.93
CA VAL A 18 8.88 3.34 8.81
C VAL A 18 8.50 4.82 8.84
N GLY A 19 7.34 5.14 8.27
CA GLY A 19 6.84 6.51 8.25
C GLY A 19 5.85 6.75 9.39
N LYS A 20 5.96 7.91 10.03
CA LYS A 20 5.01 8.40 11.02
C LYS A 20 4.42 9.71 10.55
N ALA A 21 3.13 9.89 10.79
CA ALA A 21 2.43 11.11 10.41
C ALA A 21 1.15 11.22 11.24
N TRP A 22 0.40 12.30 11.03
CA TRP A 22 -0.87 12.53 11.71
C TRP A 22 -1.97 12.64 10.66
N LEU A 23 -3.02 11.87 10.87
CA LEU A 23 -4.11 11.74 9.92
C LEU A 23 -5.35 12.40 10.49
N LEU A 24 -5.90 13.35 9.75
CA LEU A 24 -7.12 14.07 10.12
C LEU A 24 -8.19 13.81 9.07
N LYS A 25 -9.34 13.31 9.52
CA LYS A 25 -10.48 13.08 8.62
C LYS A 25 -11.33 14.33 8.53
N ASP A 26 -11.53 14.83 7.32
CA ASP A 26 -12.49 15.89 7.04
C ASP A 26 -13.81 15.24 6.64
N GLN A 27 -14.77 15.25 7.57
CA GLN A 27 -16.08 14.60 7.36
C GLN A 27 -16.91 15.30 6.30
N LYS A 28 -16.76 16.61 6.12
CA LYS A 28 -17.51 17.36 5.12
C LYS A 28 -17.09 17.02 3.70
N LYS A 29 -15.80 16.85 3.48
CA LYS A 29 -15.24 16.53 2.16
C LYS A 29 -15.06 15.03 1.93
N ASN A 30 -15.36 14.22 2.93
CA ASN A 30 -15.10 12.77 2.91
C ASN A 30 -13.66 12.47 2.45
N GLN A 31 -12.72 13.27 2.92
CA GLN A 31 -11.30 13.17 2.61
C GLN A 31 -10.48 13.08 3.88
N VAL A 32 -9.28 12.53 3.72
CA VAL A 32 -8.32 12.40 4.81
C VAL A 32 -7.10 13.23 4.45
N GLN A 33 -6.60 14.02 5.40
CA GLN A 33 -5.38 14.79 5.22
C GLN A 33 -4.30 14.28 6.14
N VAL A 34 -3.07 14.30 5.66
CA VAL A 34 -1.89 13.82 6.38
C VAL A 34 -0.96 14.99 6.67
N TYR A 35 -0.55 15.08 7.91
CA TYR A 35 0.35 16.15 8.39
C TYR A 35 1.63 15.52 8.95
N SER A 36 2.75 16.16 8.72
CA SER A 36 4.06 15.72 9.23
C SER A 36 4.26 16.05 10.70
N GLN A 37 3.42 16.92 11.26
CA GLN A 37 3.48 17.36 12.65
C GLN A 37 2.14 17.13 13.34
N PRO A 38 2.10 17.02 14.68
CA PRO A 38 0.84 16.86 15.39
C PRO A 38 -0.12 18.01 15.11
N VAL A 39 -1.37 17.65 14.84
CA VAL A 39 -2.47 18.58 14.59
C VAL A 39 -3.62 18.20 15.50
N SER A 40 -4.33 19.19 16.04
CA SER A 40 -5.48 18.95 16.92
C SER A 40 -6.52 18.07 16.22
N GLY A 41 -6.94 17.01 16.88
CA GLY A 41 -7.92 16.06 16.34
C GLY A 41 -7.37 15.00 15.40
N ALA A 42 -6.08 15.09 15.04
CA ALA A 42 -5.47 14.11 14.16
C ALA A 42 -4.96 12.90 14.95
N ALA A 43 -5.02 11.73 14.33
CA ALA A 43 -4.51 10.48 14.90
C ALA A 43 -3.12 10.18 14.37
N LEU A 44 -2.23 9.74 15.27
CA LEU A 44 -0.91 9.25 14.86
C LEU A 44 -1.06 7.99 14.03
N ILE A 45 -0.41 7.97 12.88
CA ILE A 45 -0.35 6.78 12.02
C ILE A 45 1.10 6.36 11.80
N GLU A 46 1.31 5.06 11.69
CA GLU A 46 2.60 4.46 11.37
C GLU A 46 2.44 3.45 10.25
N THR A 47 3.23 3.61 9.21
CA THR A 47 3.23 2.74 8.04
C THR A 47 4.67 2.31 7.76
N ALA A 48 4.92 1.01 7.76
CA ALA A 48 6.21 0.46 7.37
C ALA A 48 6.09 -0.05 5.92
N TYR A 49 7.07 0.27 5.10
CA TYR A 49 7.06 -0.16 3.71
C TYR A 49 8.47 -0.49 3.24
N GLU A 50 8.57 -1.47 2.34
CA GLU A 50 9.83 -1.88 1.76
C GLU A 50 9.69 -2.14 0.26
N PRO A 51 10.68 -1.73 -0.55
CA PRO A 51 10.64 -2.00 -1.98
C PRO A 51 10.92 -3.46 -2.27
N LEU A 52 10.06 -4.07 -3.09
CA LEU A 52 10.28 -5.41 -3.63
C LEU A 52 10.88 -5.35 -5.03
N TRP A 53 10.54 -4.32 -5.78
CA TRP A 53 10.99 -4.11 -7.14
C TRP A 53 10.83 -2.63 -7.51
N SER A 54 11.75 -2.10 -8.31
CA SER A 54 11.64 -0.75 -8.85
C SER A 54 12.38 -0.66 -10.19
N ASP A 55 11.89 0.20 -11.07
CA ASP A 55 12.58 0.55 -12.31
C ASP A 55 13.04 2.01 -12.32
N GLY A 56 12.99 2.68 -11.18
CA GLY A 56 13.32 4.09 -11.05
C GLY A 56 12.14 5.04 -11.24
N ALA A 57 11.13 4.63 -11.99
CA ALA A 57 9.91 5.43 -12.22
C ALA A 57 8.77 5.01 -11.29
N GLN A 58 8.76 3.76 -10.91
CA GLN A 58 7.73 3.19 -10.04
C GLN A 58 8.32 2.08 -9.18
N THR A 59 7.67 1.81 -8.05
CA THR A 59 8.13 0.81 -7.07
C THR A 59 6.98 -0.06 -6.61
N LEU A 60 7.21 -1.37 -6.58
CA LEU A 60 6.30 -2.30 -5.95
C LEU A 60 6.69 -2.42 -4.48
N LEU A 61 5.78 -2.08 -3.59
CA LEU A 61 6.02 -2.05 -2.15
C LEU A 61 5.28 -3.17 -1.42
N LYS A 62 5.95 -3.73 -0.42
CA LYS A 62 5.31 -4.52 0.63
C LYS A 62 5.10 -3.60 1.82
N VAL A 63 3.86 -3.50 2.28
CA VAL A 63 3.47 -2.55 3.33
C VAL A 63 2.96 -3.28 4.56
N ASP A 64 3.47 -2.88 5.72
CA ASP A 64 3.02 -3.33 7.03
C ASP A 64 2.31 -2.16 7.73
N LEU A 65 1.02 -2.33 8.00
CA LEU A 65 0.25 -1.34 8.75
C LEU A 65 0.46 -1.54 10.25
N ILE A 66 1.26 -0.68 10.86
CA ILE A 66 1.44 -0.68 12.31
C ILE A 66 0.17 -0.14 12.98
N THR A 67 -0.40 0.93 12.39
CA THR A 67 -1.75 1.40 12.71
C THR A 67 -2.65 1.16 11.50
N GLY A 68 -3.95 1.00 11.70
CA GLY A 68 -4.87 0.66 10.62
C GLY A 68 -6.01 1.64 10.44
N LYS A 69 -5.71 2.91 10.16
CA LYS A 69 -6.72 3.92 9.91
C LYS A 69 -7.25 3.87 8.47
N SER A 70 -8.45 4.36 8.28
CA SER A 70 -9.12 4.38 6.97
C SER A 70 -8.26 5.06 5.91
N HIS A 71 -8.09 4.41 4.76
CA HIS A 71 -7.27 4.89 3.64
C HIS A 71 -5.82 5.18 3.99
N GLN A 72 -5.30 4.67 5.12
CA GLN A 72 -3.97 5.03 5.62
C GLN A 72 -2.86 4.85 4.60
N ILE A 73 -2.75 3.67 3.98
CA ILE A 73 -1.69 3.42 2.98
C ILE A 73 -1.79 4.42 1.84
N ARG A 74 -3.00 4.62 1.32
CA ARG A 74 -3.24 5.47 0.17
C ARG A 74 -2.84 6.92 0.42
N CYS A 75 -3.36 7.51 1.50
CA CYS A 75 -3.09 8.92 1.79
C CYS A 75 -1.69 9.17 2.37
N HIS A 76 -1.17 8.24 3.18
CA HIS A 76 0.16 8.40 3.76
C HIS A 76 1.25 8.34 2.69
N LEU A 77 1.22 7.34 1.82
CA LEU A 77 2.21 7.22 0.75
C LEU A 77 2.08 8.38 -0.25
N ALA A 78 0.87 8.81 -0.57
CA ALA A 78 0.66 9.98 -1.42
C ALA A 78 1.29 11.24 -0.81
N SER A 79 1.15 11.43 0.50
CA SER A 79 1.74 12.58 1.20
C SER A 79 3.26 12.59 1.18
N LEU A 80 3.87 11.41 1.04
CA LEU A 80 5.32 11.26 0.94
C LEU A 80 5.84 11.41 -0.49
N GLY A 81 4.94 11.63 -1.45
CA GLY A 81 5.31 11.74 -2.86
C GLY A 81 5.23 10.43 -3.62
N TYR A 82 4.62 9.40 -3.05
CA TYR A 82 4.50 8.06 -3.64
C TYR A 82 3.05 7.64 -3.81
N PRO A 83 2.26 8.33 -4.67
CA PRO A 83 0.86 7.96 -4.88
C PRO A 83 0.74 6.58 -5.50
N LEU A 84 -0.35 5.87 -5.16
CA LEU A 84 -0.62 4.54 -5.70
C LEU A 84 -1.13 4.61 -7.14
N ALA A 85 -0.68 3.67 -7.97
CA ALA A 85 -1.20 3.53 -9.32
C ALA A 85 -2.72 3.29 -9.27
N GLY A 86 -3.47 4.01 -10.09
CA GLY A 86 -4.91 3.87 -10.20
C GLY A 86 -5.74 4.51 -9.10
N ASP A 87 -5.12 5.14 -8.11
CA ASP A 87 -5.84 5.77 -7.02
C ASP A 87 -6.45 7.10 -7.46
N GLU A 88 -7.77 7.10 -7.63
CA GLU A 88 -8.50 8.28 -8.12
C GLU A 88 -8.61 9.40 -7.08
N LYS A 89 -8.54 9.06 -5.80
CA LYS A 89 -8.75 10.02 -4.73
C LYS A 89 -7.46 10.71 -4.26
N TYR A 90 -6.39 9.94 -4.09
CA TYR A 90 -5.12 10.45 -3.56
C TYR A 90 -3.97 10.37 -4.55
N GLY A 91 -4.20 9.81 -5.71
CA GLY A 91 -3.16 9.52 -6.69
C GLY A 91 -2.89 10.64 -7.68
N ASP A 92 -2.05 10.32 -8.65
CA ASP A 92 -1.67 11.20 -9.74
C ASP A 92 -2.59 10.93 -10.95
N GLU A 93 -3.42 11.89 -11.28
CA GLU A 93 -4.41 11.78 -12.37
C GLU A 93 -3.80 11.43 -13.74
N ARG A 94 -2.72 12.10 -14.09
CA ARG A 94 -2.05 11.90 -15.37
C ARG A 94 -1.45 10.50 -15.46
N TRP A 95 -0.77 10.06 -14.42
CA TRP A 95 -0.19 8.74 -14.33
C TRP A 95 -1.27 7.66 -14.35
N ASN A 96 -2.38 7.90 -13.66
CA ASN A 96 -3.52 6.98 -13.64
C ASN A 96 -4.17 6.82 -15.00
N ARG A 97 -4.24 7.89 -15.79
CA ARG A 97 -4.75 7.82 -17.18
C ARG A 97 -3.86 6.96 -18.06
N GLU A 98 -2.55 7.03 -17.87
CA GLU A 98 -1.60 6.20 -18.61
C GLU A 98 -1.79 4.72 -18.27
N TRP A 99 -1.96 4.38 -16.98
CA TRP A 99 -2.24 3.01 -16.57
C TRP A 99 -3.56 2.49 -17.13
N LYS A 100 -4.59 3.30 -17.13
CA LYS A 100 -5.89 2.93 -17.68
C LYS A 100 -5.81 2.62 -19.16
N LYS A 101 -5.09 3.43 -19.92
CA LYS A 101 -4.86 3.20 -21.35
C LYS A 101 -4.07 1.94 -21.62
N LYS A 102 -3.03 1.71 -20.83
CA LYS A 102 -2.08 0.62 -21.05
C LYS A 102 -2.61 -0.73 -20.59
N THR A 103 -3.29 -0.76 -19.45
CA THR A 103 -3.69 -2.01 -18.78
C THR A 103 -5.16 -2.11 -18.42
N GLY A 104 -5.90 -1.01 -18.51
CA GLY A 104 -7.29 -0.94 -18.06
C GLY A 104 -7.47 -0.73 -16.57
N LEU A 105 -6.39 -0.44 -15.84
CA LEU A 105 -6.46 -0.23 -14.40
C LEU A 105 -7.37 0.95 -14.05
N SER A 106 -8.42 0.70 -13.26
CA SER A 106 -9.43 1.70 -12.90
C SER A 106 -9.63 1.85 -11.38
N ARG A 107 -8.75 1.24 -10.59
CA ARG A 107 -8.78 1.34 -9.13
C ARG A 107 -7.37 1.36 -8.57
N GLN A 108 -7.23 1.74 -7.30
CA GLN A 108 -5.92 1.74 -6.64
C GLN A 108 -5.29 0.36 -6.64
N PHE A 109 -4.00 0.30 -6.95
CA PHE A 109 -3.22 -0.92 -6.85
C PHE A 109 -2.85 -1.15 -5.39
N LEU A 110 -3.75 -1.78 -4.66
CA LEU A 110 -3.59 -2.10 -3.25
C LEU A 110 -4.27 -3.44 -2.98
N HIS A 111 -3.49 -4.39 -2.49
CA HIS A 111 -3.95 -5.75 -2.28
C HIS A 111 -3.48 -6.28 -0.92
N ALA A 112 -4.40 -6.79 -0.12
CA ALA A 112 -4.05 -7.51 1.10
C ALA A 112 -3.45 -8.85 0.69
N TRP A 113 -2.12 -8.94 0.73
CA TRP A 113 -1.37 -10.00 0.06
C TRP A 113 -0.98 -11.14 0.97
N GLU A 114 -0.53 -10.84 2.17
CA GLU A 114 0.09 -11.83 3.03
C GLU A 114 -0.37 -11.67 4.47
N ILE A 115 -0.68 -12.76 5.12
CA ILE A 115 -1.02 -12.80 6.54
C ILE A 115 -0.04 -13.75 7.22
N CYS A 116 0.67 -13.24 8.23
CA CYS A 116 1.57 -14.04 9.06
C CYS A 116 0.93 -14.29 10.42
N PHE A 117 0.85 -15.55 10.82
CA PHE A 117 0.29 -15.94 12.11
C PHE A 117 1.39 -16.02 13.17
N PRO A 118 1.12 -15.57 14.42
CA PRO A 118 2.12 -15.62 15.47
C PRO A 118 2.39 -17.05 15.95
N GLN A 119 3.58 -17.26 16.50
CA GLN A 119 4.07 -18.58 16.91
C GLN A 119 3.46 -19.15 18.19
N GLU A 120 2.83 -18.36 19.00
CA GLU A 120 2.62 -18.66 20.42
C GLU A 120 1.24 -19.11 20.83
N GLU A 121 0.35 -19.38 19.91
CA GLU A 121 -1.00 -19.79 20.25
C GLU A 121 -1.17 -21.30 20.14
N ASP A 122 -1.39 -21.96 21.27
CA ASP A 122 -1.51 -23.41 21.36
C ASP A 122 -2.59 -23.99 20.44
N CYS A 123 -3.72 -23.30 20.33
CA CYS A 123 -4.82 -23.73 19.47
C CYS A 123 -4.54 -23.53 17.97
N LEU A 124 -3.53 -22.70 17.65
CA LEU A 124 -3.15 -22.41 16.28
C LEU A 124 -1.75 -22.92 15.95
N LYS A 125 -1.26 -23.89 16.71
CA LYS A 125 0.09 -24.43 16.54
C LYS A 125 0.37 -24.89 15.12
N ALA A 126 -0.62 -25.46 14.45
CA ALA A 126 -0.51 -25.88 13.05
C ALA A 126 -0.40 -24.68 12.08
N LEU A 127 -0.84 -23.50 12.51
CA LEU A 127 -0.78 -22.27 11.72
C LEU A 127 0.34 -21.32 12.17
N SER A 128 0.96 -21.60 13.33
CA SER A 128 2.08 -20.76 13.79
C SER A 128 3.23 -20.85 12.79
N LYS A 129 3.83 -19.73 12.48
CA LYS A 129 4.83 -19.55 11.42
C LYS A 129 4.29 -19.69 10.00
N LYS A 130 2.99 -19.95 9.82
CA LYS A 130 2.43 -20.04 8.48
C LYS A 130 2.17 -18.63 7.92
N THR A 131 2.59 -18.45 6.69
CA THR A 131 2.26 -17.29 5.90
C THR A 131 1.22 -17.73 4.87
N VAL A 132 0.09 -17.02 4.85
CA VAL A 132 -0.95 -17.24 3.83
C VAL A 132 -0.93 -16.07 2.88
N GLN A 133 -0.78 -16.36 1.59
CA GLN A 133 -0.79 -15.37 0.54
C GLN A 133 -2.09 -15.44 -0.25
N ALA A 134 -2.69 -14.28 -0.51
CA ALA A 134 -3.85 -14.17 -1.38
C ALA A 134 -3.36 -13.90 -2.81
N PRO A 135 -3.86 -14.63 -3.82
CA PRO A 135 -3.45 -14.38 -5.19
C PRO A 135 -3.87 -13.00 -5.65
N LEU A 136 -3.07 -12.38 -6.51
CA LEU A 136 -3.40 -11.08 -7.08
C LEU A 136 -4.63 -11.18 -7.98
N PRO A 137 -5.56 -10.22 -7.87
CA PRO A 137 -6.64 -10.11 -8.85
C PRO A 137 -6.10 -9.88 -10.26
N GLU A 138 -6.84 -10.30 -11.27
CA GLU A 138 -6.42 -10.24 -12.67
C GLU A 138 -6.08 -8.82 -13.14
N ASP A 139 -6.81 -7.81 -12.70
CA ASP A 139 -6.54 -6.43 -13.07
C ASP A 139 -5.17 -5.95 -12.57
N LEU A 140 -4.80 -6.30 -11.35
CA LEU A 140 -3.50 -5.95 -10.79
C LEU A 140 -2.38 -6.80 -11.39
N LYS A 141 -2.66 -8.06 -11.68
CA LYS A 141 -1.72 -8.95 -12.33
C LYS A 141 -1.33 -8.44 -13.72
N LYS A 142 -2.28 -7.93 -14.48
CA LYS A 142 -2.02 -7.30 -15.78
C LYS A 142 -1.06 -6.13 -15.69
N VAL A 143 -1.21 -5.31 -14.64
CA VAL A 143 -0.32 -4.17 -14.41
C VAL A 143 1.11 -4.66 -14.22
N LEU A 144 1.33 -5.66 -13.36
CA LEU A 144 2.66 -6.20 -13.12
C LEU A 144 3.26 -6.87 -14.35
N GLU A 145 2.45 -7.60 -15.11
CA GLU A 145 2.89 -8.24 -16.36
C GLU A 145 3.36 -7.19 -17.37
N SER A 146 2.67 -6.04 -17.44
CA SER A 146 3.02 -4.96 -18.37
C SER A 146 4.40 -4.35 -18.10
N ILE A 147 4.89 -4.44 -16.87
CA ILE A 147 6.19 -3.92 -16.47
C ILE A 147 7.22 -5.03 -16.20
N GLY A 148 6.87 -6.27 -16.53
CA GLY A 148 7.79 -7.41 -16.42
C GLY A 148 8.03 -7.93 -15.01
N VAL A 149 7.12 -7.66 -14.07
CA VAL A 149 7.24 -8.14 -12.70
C VAL A 149 6.50 -9.45 -12.53
N LYS A 150 7.19 -10.44 -11.98
CA LYS A 150 6.58 -11.72 -11.59
C LYS A 150 6.72 -11.89 -10.08
N LEU A 151 5.59 -12.05 -9.40
CA LEU A 151 5.59 -12.39 -7.99
C LEU A 151 5.66 -13.91 -7.86
N ARG A 152 6.58 -14.36 -7.04
CA ARG A 152 6.64 -15.75 -6.67
C ARG A 152 5.64 -15.99 -5.54
N ALA A 153 4.81 -16.99 -5.73
CA ALA A 153 3.90 -17.44 -4.69
C ALA A 153 4.68 -18.05 -3.51
#